data_708fb75511ec075261048512bce71d44
#
_entry.id   708fb75511ec075261048512bce71d44
#
_cell.length_a   1.000
_cell.length_b   1.000
_cell.length_c   1.000
_cell.angle_alpha   90.00
_cell.angle_beta   90.00
_cell.angle_gamma   90.00
#
_symmetry.space_group_name_H-M   'P 1'
#
loop_
_entity.id
_entity.type
_entity.pdbx_description
1 polymer ?
#
loop_
_entity_poly.entity_id
_entity_poly.type
_entity_poly.pdbx_seq_one_letter_code
_entity_poly.pdbx_strand_id
1 'polypeptide(L)'
;MKGIIDTKNFLKSVLDKEVGLRTGKPLSHVAVFEVPGVDRLLYLSDVAFMTYPSLEDKKAIIENTVKVVHACGIPCPKVAPLAAVEVVNPKMPVTVDAAELTKMNENGEITGCIVDGPLSLDLAIDPEAAKHKGAEDRKIVGDADILLFPDIHAGNLVYKCLTHTTASKNGCILTGTKAPVILTSR
;
A
#
# COMPACT_ATOMS: atom_id res chain seq x y z
N MET A 1 -11.06 -13.94 11.44
CA MET A 1 -10.10 -13.15 12.26
C MET A 1 -9.15 -14.10 12.97
N LYS A 2 -7.84 -13.82 12.91
CA LYS A 2 -6.82 -14.62 13.60
C LYS A 2 -6.95 -14.42 15.12
N GLY A 3 -7.04 -15.53 15.87
CA GLY A 3 -6.98 -15.55 17.33
C GLY A 3 -5.62 -16.02 17.86
N ILE A 4 -5.59 -17.07 18.66
CA ILE A 4 -4.38 -17.64 19.29
C ILE A 4 -3.50 -18.42 18.29
N ILE A 5 -4.07 -18.89 17.18
CA ILE A 5 -3.34 -19.63 16.14
C ILE A 5 -2.15 -18.82 15.61
N ASP A 6 -1.01 -19.46 15.39
CA ASP A 6 0.13 -18.79 14.76
C ASP A 6 -0.16 -18.40 13.30
N THR A 7 0.54 -17.38 12.82
CA THR A 7 0.30 -16.80 11.49
C THR A 7 0.54 -17.80 10.36
N LYS A 8 1.53 -18.68 10.50
CA LYS A 8 1.87 -19.69 9.47
C LYS A 8 0.73 -20.69 9.26
N ASN A 9 0.20 -21.25 10.34
CA ASN A 9 -0.90 -22.22 10.28
C ASN A 9 -2.20 -21.56 9.84
N PHE A 10 -2.46 -20.32 10.29
CA PHE A 10 -3.60 -19.54 9.84
C PHE A 10 -3.54 -19.30 8.32
N LEU A 11 -2.42 -18.79 7.80
CA LEU A 11 -2.25 -18.55 6.38
C LEU A 11 -2.28 -19.86 5.57
N LYS A 12 -1.71 -20.96 6.08
CA LYS A 12 -1.79 -22.26 5.41
C LYS A 12 -3.24 -22.69 5.18
N SER A 13 -4.12 -22.49 6.15
CA SER A 13 -5.55 -22.79 6.01
C SER A 13 -6.26 -21.86 5.04
N VAL A 14 -5.97 -20.55 5.08
CA VAL A 14 -6.52 -19.57 4.15
C VAL A 14 -6.09 -19.84 2.70
N LEU A 15 -4.86 -20.30 2.52
CA LEU A 15 -4.23 -20.54 1.23
C LEU A 15 -4.41 -21.99 0.72
N ASP A 16 -5.11 -22.83 1.45
CA ASP A 16 -5.38 -24.20 1.02
C ASP A 16 -6.02 -24.24 -0.37
N LYS A 17 -5.60 -25.20 -1.20
CA LYS A 17 -6.02 -25.27 -2.60
C LYS A 17 -7.46 -25.77 -2.77
N GLU A 18 -7.92 -26.62 -1.86
CA GLU A 18 -9.24 -27.29 -1.95
C GLU A 18 -10.30 -26.54 -1.15
N VAL A 19 -10.01 -26.25 0.10
CA VAL A 19 -10.99 -25.68 1.05
C VAL A 19 -10.68 -24.22 1.45
N GLY A 20 -9.57 -23.67 1.00
CA GLY A 20 -9.15 -22.32 1.35
C GLY A 20 -9.88 -21.22 0.58
N LEU A 21 -9.46 -19.97 0.83
CA LEU A 21 -10.09 -18.77 0.33
C LEU A 21 -9.40 -18.17 -0.92
N ARG A 22 -8.57 -18.94 -1.61
CA ARG A 22 -7.86 -18.46 -2.83
C ARG A 22 -8.84 -18.21 -3.96
N THR A 23 -8.59 -17.12 -4.71
CA THR A 23 -9.32 -16.77 -5.93
C THR A 23 -8.53 -17.03 -7.21
N GLY A 24 -7.25 -17.43 -7.10
CA GLY A 24 -6.29 -17.49 -8.21
C GLY A 24 -5.66 -16.12 -8.53
N LYS A 25 -6.16 -15.04 -7.93
CA LYS A 25 -5.58 -13.68 -8.06
C LYS A 25 -4.47 -13.46 -7.04
N PRO A 26 -3.56 -12.50 -7.29
CA PRO A 26 -2.58 -12.08 -6.30
C PRO A 26 -3.24 -11.64 -5.00
N LEU A 27 -2.63 -12.04 -3.89
CA LEU A 27 -3.06 -11.66 -2.55
C LEU A 27 -2.16 -10.55 -2.05
N SER A 28 -2.70 -9.59 -1.33
CA SER A 28 -1.92 -8.52 -0.70
C SER A 28 -2.44 -8.18 0.69
N HIS A 29 -1.56 -7.63 1.51
CA HIS A 29 -1.87 -7.21 2.87
C HIS A 29 -2.02 -5.69 2.91
N VAL A 30 -3.16 -5.22 3.40
CA VAL A 30 -3.44 -3.80 3.60
C VAL A 30 -3.51 -3.51 5.10
N ALA A 31 -2.69 -2.58 5.56
CA ALA A 31 -2.76 -2.04 6.90
C ALA A 31 -3.35 -0.63 6.86
N VAL A 32 -4.38 -0.38 7.65
CA VAL A 32 -5.04 0.92 7.78
C VAL A 32 -4.60 1.55 9.08
N PHE A 33 -4.10 2.77 9.03
CA PHE A 33 -3.62 3.52 10.20
C PHE A 33 -4.36 4.82 10.41
N GLU A 34 -4.75 5.06 11.67
CA GLU A 34 -5.05 6.37 12.23
C GLU A 34 -3.78 6.85 12.92
N VAL A 35 -3.08 7.82 12.33
CA VAL A 35 -1.79 8.33 12.84
C VAL A 35 -2.01 9.71 13.46
N PRO A 36 -1.62 9.94 14.75
CA PRO A 36 -1.71 11.26 15.36
C PRO A 36 -0.96 12.32 14.55
N GLY A 37 -1.63 13.43 14.24
CA GLY A 37 -1.06 14.51 13.41
C GLY A 37 -1.31 14.37 11.91
N VAL A 38 -1.88 13.26 11.46
CA VAL A 38 -2.37 13.09 10.08
C VAL A 38 -3.91 13.12 10.11
N ASP A 39 -4.51 13.97 9.30
CA ASP A 39 -5.95 14.27 9.31
C ASP A 39 -6.82 13.23 8.57
N ARG A 40 -6.21 12.18 8.07
CA ARG A 40 -6.85 11.10 7.29
C ARG A 40 -6.31 9.73 7.66
N LEU A 41 -7.00 8.68 7.24
CA LEU A 41 -6.48 7.31 7.33
C LEU A 41 -5.40 7.09 6.27
N LEU A 42 -4.30 6.45 6.67
CA LEU A 42 -3.26 6.00 5.75
C LEU A 42 -3.41 4.49 5.51
N TYR A 43 -3.40 4.10 4.25
CA TYR A 43 -3.46 2.71 3.81
C TYR A 43 -2.08 2.27 3.31
N LEU A 44 -1.45 1.36 4.02
CA LEU A 44 -0.10 0.87 3.75
C LEU A 44 -0.17 -0.51 3.09
N SER A 45 0.44 -0.70 1.93
CA SER A 45 0.45 -1.98 1.20
C SER A 45 1.70 -2.14 0.31
N ASP A 46 2.30 -3.34 0.10
CA ASP A 46 2.14 -4.51 0.94
C ASP A 46 3.15 -4.44 2.09
N VAL A 47 2.72 -4.74 3.30
CA VAL A 47 3.60 -4.62 4.48
C VAL A 47 3.90 -5.96 5.16
N ALA A 48 3.31 -7.08 4.65
CA ALA A 48 3.41 -8.34 5.37
C ALA A 48 3.27 -9.62 4.53
N PHE A 49 3.00 -9.56 3.24
CA PHE A 49 2.69 -10.74 2.43
C PHE A 49 3.60 -10.92 1.21
N MET A 50 3.70 -9.94 0.31
CA MET A 50 4.54 -10.02 -0.89
C MET A 50 5.96 -9.55 -0.60
N THR A 51 6.94 -10.44 -0.78
CA THR A 51 8.34 -10.16 -0.42
C THR A 51 8.99 -9.16 -1.38
N TYR A 52 9.00 -9.48 -2.67
CA TYR A 52 9.54 -8.65 -3.74
C TYR A 52 8.56 -8.63 -4.90
N PRO A 53 7.53 -7.77 -4.85
CA PRO A 53 6.51 -7.72 -5.88
C PRO A 53 7.09 -7.24 -7.22
N SER A 54 6.77 -7.95 -8.28
CA SER A 54 7.00 -7.50 -9.66
C SER A 54 6.13 -6.27 -9.98
N LEU A 55 6.33 -5.64 -11.14
CA LEU A 55 5.48 -4.54 -11.60
C LEU A 55 4.00 -4.96 -11.66
N GLU A 56 3.71 -6.14 -12.20
CA GLU A 56 2.35 -6.69 -12.27
C GLU A 56 1.77 -6.99 -10.88
N ASP A 57 2.60 -7.48 -9.95
CA ASP A 57 2.17 -7.67 -8.57
C ASP A 57 1.86 -6.33 -7.90
N LYS A 58 2.65 -5.28 -8.13
CA LYS A 58 2.41 -3.92 -7.63
C LYS A 58 1.11 -3.35 -8.17
N LYS A 59 0.81 -3.55 -9.46
CA LYS A 59 -0.50 -3.22 -10.04
C LYS A 59 -1.63 -3.92 -9.29
N ALA A 60 -1.52 -5.22 -9.09
CA ALA A 60 -2.53 -6.00 -8.36
C ALA A 60 -2.68 -5.56 -6.89
N ILE A 61 -1.58 -5.18 -6.22
CA ILE A 61 -1.60 -4.60 -4.88
C ILE A 61 -2.40 -3.29 -4.87
N ILE A 62 -2.18 -2.40 -5.84
CA ILE A 62 -2.96 -1.15 -5.98
C ILE A 62 -4.45 -1.49 -6.14
N GLU A 63 -4.81 -2.32 -7.11
CA GLU A 63 -6.20 -2.69 -7.38
C GLU A 63 -6.91 -3.31 -6.18
N ASN A 64 -6.20 -4.15 -5.43
CA ASN A 64 -6.69 -4.75 -4.20
C ASN A 64 -6.90 -3.71 -3.09
N THR A 65 -5.93 -2.80 -2.91
CA THR A 65 -5.98 -1.77 -1.87
C THR A 65 -7.06 -0.74 -2.17
N VAL A 66 -7.20 -0.32 -3.42
CA VAL A 66 -8.26 0.60 -3.88
C VAL A 66 -9.66 0.08 -3.52
N LYS A 67 -9.92 -1.23 -3.67
CA LYS A 67 -11.20 -1.83 -3.26
C LYS A 67 -11.45 -1.69 -1.76
N VAL A 68 -10.42 -1.84 -0.94
CA VAL A 68 -10.53 -1.64 0.53
C VAL A 68 -10.85 -0.18 0.84
N VAL A 69 -10.14 0.74 0.19
CA VAL A 69 -10.32 2.19 0.40
C VAL A 69 -11.69 2.67 -0.06
N HIS A 70 -12.19 2.17 -1.20
CA HIS A 70 -13.56 2.42 -1.65
C HIS A 70 -14.60 1.94 -0.64
N ALA A 71 -14.39 0.75 -0.05
CA ALA A 71 -15.28 0.23 1.00
C ALA A 71 -15.23 1.08 2.29
N CYS A 72 -14.18 1.84 2.51
CA CYS A 72 -14.06 2.83 3.59
C CYS A 72 -14.65 4.21 3.22
N GLY A 73 -15.22 4.39 2.03
CA GLY A 73 -15.94 5.59 1.63
C GLY A 73 -15.11 6.65 0.88
N ILE A 74 -13.89 6.33 0.44
CA ILE A 74 -13.05 7.22 -0.38
C ILE A 74 -13.19 6.80 -1.85
N PRO A 75 -13.91 7.56 -2.71
CA PRO A 75 -14.26 7.11 -4.06
C PRO A 75 -13.11 7.18 -5.07
N CYS A 76 -12.11 8.02 -4.84
CA CYS A 76 -10.95 8.17 -5.71
C CYS A 76 -9.68 8.42 -4.89
N PRO A 77 -9.12 7.37 -4.26
CA PRO A 77 -7.95 7.53 -3.42
C PRO A 77 -6.69 7.89 -4.22
N LYS A 78 -5.77 8.59 -3.58
CA LYS A 78 -4.46 8.94 -4.09
C LYS A 78 -3.43 7.89 -3.68
N VAL A 79 -2.79 7.28 -4.65
CA VAL A 79 -1.80 6.21 -4.48
C VAL A 79 -0.41 6.75 -4.75
N ALA A 80 0.46 6.71 -3.76
CA ALA A 80 1.86 7.07 -3.86
C ALA A 80 2.75 5.80 -3.95
N PRO A 81 3.25 5.41 -5.13
CA PRO A 81 4.34 4.45 -5.24
C PRO A 81 5.63 5.04 -4.68
N LEU A 82 6.06 4.52 -3.52
CA LEU A 82 7.14 5.08 -2.73
C LEU A 82 8.52 4.69 -3.27
N ALA A 83 9.41 5.66 -3.25
CA ALA A 83 10.84 5.51 -3.52
C ALA A 83 11.63 6.45 -2.60
N ALA A 84 12.96 6.38 -2.67
CA ALA A 84 13.82 7.29 -1.90
C ALA A 84 13.95 8.67 -2.55
N VAL A 85 13.54 8.79 -3.82
CA VAL A 85 13.65 10.03 -4.63
C VAL A 85 12.42 10.18 -5.54
N GLU A 86 12.16 11.39 -6.00
CA GLU A 86 11.00 11.76 -6.80
C GLU A 86 11.25 11.74 -8.31
N VAL A 87 12.47 11.38 -8.72
CA VAL A 87 12.88 11.32 -10.13
C VAL A 87 13.21 9.90 -10.57
N VAL A 88 12.93 9.58 -11.82
CA VAL A 88 13.26 8.28 -12.39
C VAL A 88 14.77 8.14 -12.54
N ASN A 89 15.32 7.10 -11.93
CA ASN A 89 16.72 6.74 -12.04
C ASN A 89 16.84 5.25 -12.41
N PRO A 90 17.35 4.92 -13.61
CA PRO A 90 17.52 3.51 -14.04
C PRO A 90 18.39 2.64 -13.12
N LYS A 91 19.26 3.26 -12.31
CA LYS A 91 20.04 2.56 -11.29
C LYS A 91 19.24 2.26 -10.02
N MET A 92 18.02 2.79 -9.93
CA MET A 92 17.07 2.57 -8.85
C MET A 92 15.77 2.01 -9.43
N PRO A 93 15.66 0.70 -9.68
CA PRO A 93 14.51 0.08 -10.36
C PRO A 93 13.15 0.43 -9.75
N VAL A 94 13.11 0.68 -8.44
CA VAL A 94 11.92 1.12 -7.71
C VAL A 94 11.30 2.39 -8.32
N THR A 95 12.14 3.34 -8.75
CA THR A 95 11.67 4.59 -9.36
C THR A 95 11.12 4.36 -10.77
N VAL A 96 11.66 3.38 -11.49
CA VAL A 96 11.19 2.99 -12.83
C VAL A 96 9.80 2.35 -12.71
N ASP A 97 9.64 1.39 -11.81
CA ASP A 97 8.34 0.74 -11.54
C ASP A 97 7.28 1.78 -11.12
N ALA A 98 7.64 2.71 -10.23
CA ALA A 98 6.73 3.76 -9.75
C ALA A 98 6.23 4.67 -10.90
N ALA A 99 7.13 5.06 -11.80
CA ALA A 99 6.76 5.85 -12.98
C ALA A 99 5.89 5.03 -13.96
N GLU A 100 6.17 3.74 -14.11
CA GLU A 100 5.37 2.87 -14.99
C GLU A 100 3.95 2.67 -14.44
N LEU A 101 3.79 2.48 -13.13
CA LEU A 101 2.48 2.44 -12.48
C LEU A 101 1.68 3.74 -12.66
N THR A 102 2.35 4.89 -12.65
CA THR A 102 1.73 6.19 -12.94
C THR A 102 1.21 6.24 -14.38
N LYS A 103 2.01 5.78 -15.36
CA LYS A 103 1.58 5.68 -16.76
C LYS A 103 0.43 4.69 -16.95
N MET A 104 0.46 3.53 -16.28
CA MET A 104 -0.64 2.56 -16.32
C MET A 104 -1.95 3.20 -15.83
N ASN A 105 -1.91 4.06 -14.83
CA ASN A 105 -3.08 4.82 -14.38
C ASN A 105 -3.53 5.86 -15.42
N GLU A 106 -2.61 6.59 -16.01
CA GLU A 106 -2.91 7.58 -17.07
C GLU A 106 -3.50 6.94 -18.32
N ASN A 107 -3.05 5.73 -18.65
CA ASN A 107 -3.55 4.94 -19.79
C ASN A 107 -4.87 4.20 -19.49
N GLY A 108 -5.38 4.27 -18.26
CA GLY A 108 -6.61 3.59 -17.85
C GLY A 108 -6.47 2.09 -17.57
N GLU A 109 -5.25 1.60 -17.42
CA GLU A 109 -4.99 0.21 -17.02
C GLU A 109 -5.14 -0.01 -15.51
N ILE A 110 -4.91 1.05 -14.72
CA ILE A 110 -5.23 1.14 -13.29
C ILE A 110 -6.31 2.20 -13.15
N THR A 111 -7.45 1.85 -12.55
CA THR A 111 -8.62 2.74 -12.49
C THR A 111 -9.17 2.87 -11.07
N GLY A 112 -10.05 3.84 -10.85
CA GLY A 112 -10.70 4.08 -9.55
C GLY A 112 -9.80 4.77 -8.52
N CYS A 113 -8.66 5.31 -8.94
CA CYS A 113 -7.70 6.03 -8.11
C CYS A 113 -6.86 7.00 -8.97
N ILE A 114 -6.09 7.83 -8.29
CA ILE A 114 -5.01 8.63 -8.89
C ILE A 114 -3.70 8.00 -8.45
N VAL A 115 -2.80 7.69 -9.39
CA VAL A 115 -1.45 7.21 -9.09
C VAL A 115 -0.45 8.28 -9.48
N ASP A 116 0.48 8.60 -8.58
CA ASP A 116 1.57 9.54 -8.83
C ASP A 116 2.85 9.10 -8.12
N GLY A 117 3.85 8.71 -8.87
CA GLY A 117 5.15 8.26 -8.41
C GLY A 117 6.25 8.37 -9.48
N PRO A 118 7.51 8.23 -9.08
CA PRO A 118 7.99 7.96 -7.71
C PRO A 118 7.81 9.15 -6.76
N LEU A 119 7.56 8.85 -5.48
CA LEU A 119 7.47 9.83 -4.40
C LEU A 119 8.25 9.35 -3.18
N SER A 120 8.94 10.27 -2.51
CA SER A 120 9.44 10.01 -1.15
C SER A 120 8.29 10.02 -0.14
N LEU A 121 8.50 9.39 1.01
CA LEU A 121 7.44 9.24 2.02
C LEU A 121 6.97 10.59 2.56
N ASP A 122 7.88 11.50 2.83
CA ASP A 122 7.57 12.85 3.33
C ASP A 122 6.72 13.64 2.31
N LEU A 123 7.09 13.59 1.04
CA LEU A 123 6.32 14.27 -0.02
C LEU A 123 4.93 13.64 -0.20
N ALA A 124 4.80 12.34 0.04
CA ALA A 124 3.53 11.66 -0.08
C ALA A 124 2.53 12.04 1.04
N ILE A 125 3.00 12.35 2.26
CA ILE A 125 2.12 12.51 3.43
C ILE A 125 2.14 13.90 4.07
N ASP A 126 3.11 14.76 3.74
CA ASP A 126 3.29 16.07 4.35
C ASP A 126 3.26 17.19 3.29
N PRO A 127 2.20 18.04 3.27
CA PRO A 127 2.09 19.15 2.33
C PRO A 127 3.22 20.18 2.44
N GLU A 128 3.78 20.40 3.64
CA GLU A 128 4.91 21.33 3.80
C GLU A 128 6.19 20.77 3.15
N ALA A 129 6.41 19.46 3.23
CA ALA A 129 7.52 18.82 2.52
C ALA A 129 7.37 18.96 1.00
N ALA A 130 6.16 18.78 0.46
CA ALA A 130 5.87 18.96 -0.95
C ALA A 130 6.19 20.39 -1.41
N LYS A 131 5.80 21.41 -0.64
CA LYS A 131 6.09 22.81 -0.89
C LYS A 131 7.59 23.12 -0.83
N HIS A 132 8.28 22.67 0.21
CA HIS A 132 9.73 22.88 0.36
C HIS A 132 10.54 22.26 -0.79
N LYS A 133 10.08 21.14 -1.35
CA LYS A 133 10.71 20.47 -2.49
C LYS A 133 10.28 21.02 -3.85
N GLY A 134 9.39 22.03 -3.90
CA GLY A 134 8.89 22.61 -5.15
C GLY A 134 8.09 21.64 -6.00
N ALA A 135 7.36 20.73 -5.37
CA ALA A 135 6.59 19.68 -6.02
C ALA A 135 5.07 19.97 -6.03
N GLU A 136 4.70 21.23 -5.97
CA GLU A 136 3.30 21.69 -5.88
C GLU A 136 2.48 21.41 -7.15
N ASP A 137 3.13 21.12 -8.26
CA ASP A 137 2.51 20.77 -9.55
C ASP A 137 2.20 19.26 -9.71
N ARG A 138 2.56 18.45 -8.72
CA ARG A 138 2.27 17.01 -8.73
C ARG A 138 0.80 16.71 -8.38
N LYS A 139 0.32 15.53 -8.77
CA LYS A 139 -1.05 15.07 -8.44
C LYS A 139 -1.21 14.76 -6.95
N ILE A 140 -0.11 14.42 -6.28
CA ILE A 140 -0.02 14.15 -4.83
C ILE A 140 0.95 15.15 -4.22
N VAL A 141 0.45 15.93 -3.29
CA VAL A 141 1.17 17.03 -2.62
C VAL A 141 1.04 16.93 -1.10
N GLY A 142 1.42 15.79 -0.55
CA GLY A 142 1.31 15.49 0.88
C GLY A 142 -0.05 14.92 1.29
N ASP A 143 -0.89 14.55 0.35
CA ASP A 143 -2.27 14.13 0.56
C ASP A 143 -2.57 12.70 0.03
N ALA A 144 -1.55 11.84 -0.02
CA ALA A 144 -1.73 10.43 -0.36
C ALA A 144 -2.60 9.71 0.66
N ASP A 145 -3.51 8.88 0.16
CA ASP A 145 -4.30 7.94 0.96
C ASP A 145 -3.58 6.58 1.06
N ILE A 146 -3.04 6.10 -0.06
CA ILE A 146 -2.40 4.79 -0.18
C ILE A 146 -0.89 4.96 -0.37
N LEU A 147 -0.13 4.32 0.50
CA LEU A 147 1.33 4.22 0.42
C LEU A 147 1.67 2.83 -0.12
N LEU A 148 2.11 2.77 -1.39
CA LEU A 148 2.58 1.54 -2.01
C LEU A 148 4.08 1.39 -1.79
N PHE A 149 4.47 0.35 -1.07
CA PHE A 149 5.88 0.07 -0.79
C PHE A 149 6.54 -0.74 -1.91
N PRO A 150 7.83 -0.51 -2.18
CA PRO A 150 8.57 -1.23 -3.22
C PRO A 150 8.74 -2.72 -2.91
N ASP A 151 8.87 -3.06 -1.64
CA ASP A 151 9.07 -4.41 -1.12
C ASP A 151 8.62 -4.53 0.34
N ILE A 152 8.59 -5.77 0.84
CA ILE A 152 8.15 -6.06 2.22
C ILE A 152 9.05 -5.44 3.28
N HIS A 153 10.34 -5.23 3.01
CA HIS A 153 11.27 -4.69 4.01
C HIS A 153 10.90 -3.23 4.29
N ALA A 154 10.74 -2.42 3.25
CA ALA A 154 10.32 -1.03 3.37
C ALA A 154 8.94 -0.93 4.04
N GLY A 155 7.96 -1.71 3.57
CA GLY A 155 6.61 -1.69 4.12
C GLY A 155 6.54 -2.14 5.58
N ASN A 156 7.19 -3.25 5.91
CA ASN A 156 7.18 -3.79 7.27
C ASN A 156 7.93 -2.90 8.28
N LEU A 157 9.05 -2.29 7.87
CA LEU A 157 9.78 -1.34 8.72
C LEU A 157 8.92 -0.13 9.08
N VAL A 158 8.24 0.48 8.10
CA VAL A 158 7.33 1.62 8.36
C VAL A 158 6.14 1.17 9.22
N TYR A 159 5.52 0.03 8.91
CA TYR A 159 4.44 -0.55 9.72
C TYR A 159 4.86 -0.70 11.19
N LYS A 160 6.02 -1.32 11.44
CA LYS A 160 6.54 -1.52 12.80
C LYS A 160 6.95 -0.22 13.47
N CYS A 161 7.52 0.72 12.73
CA CYS A 161 7.84 2.04 13.23
C CYS A 161 6.58 2.73 13.77
N LEU A 162 5.53 2.85 12.97
CA LEU A 162 4.27 3.46 13.37
C LEU A 162 3.63 2.74 14.57
N THR A 163 3.63 1.40 14.56
CA THR A 163 2.99 0.61 15.61
C THR A 163 3.69 0.74 16.96
N HIS A 164 5.02 0.90 16.99
CA HIS A 164 5.81 0.86 18.23
C HIS A 164 6.31 2.22 18.70
N THR A 165 6.31 3.24 17.84
CA THR A 165 6.86 4.58 18.19
C THR A 165 5.80 5.67 18.26
N THR A 166 4.58 5.39 17.80
CA THR A 166 3.49 6.37 17.83
C THR A 166 2.28 5.83 18.59
N ALA A 167 1.35 6.72 18.97
CA ALA A 167 0.05 6.33 19.51
C ALA A 167 -0.98 5.98 18.41
N SER A 168 -0.52 5.49 17.26
CA SER A 168 -1.38 5.15 16.15
C SER A 168 -2.27 3.94 16.45
N LYS A 169 -3.46 3.94 15.87
CA LYS A 169 -4.34 2.77 15.84
C LYS A 169 -4.28 2.14 14.45
N ASN A 170 -4.38 0.80 14.37
CA ASN A 170 -4.36 0.13 13.08
C ASN A 170 -5.31 -1.06 13.01
N GLY A 171 -5.75 -1.33 11.79
CA GLY A 171 -6.46 -2.53 11.38
C GLY A 171 -5.80 -3.12 10.15
N CYS A 172 -5.86 -4.45 10.00
CA CYS A 172 -5.20 -5.12 8.88
C CYS A 172 -6.12 -6.13 8.21
N ILE A 173 -6.03 -6.20 6.88
CA ILE A 173 -6.79 -7.15 6.07
C ILE A 173 -5.89 -7.78 5.01
N LEU A 174 -6.03 -9.09 4.81
CA LEU A 174 -5.51 -9.78 3.64
C LEU A 174 -6.61 -9.75 2.57
N THR A 175 -6.30 -9.21 1.42
CA THR A 175 -7.23 -9.02 0.28
C THR A 175 -6.83 -9.89 -0.92
N GLY A 176 -7.70 -10.00 -1.93
CA GLY A 176 -7.55 -10.94 -3.04
C GLY A 176 -8.09 -12.34 -2.73
N THR A 177 -8.75 -12.52 -1.59
CA THR A 177 -9.40 -13.76 -1.14
C THR A 177 -10.90 -13.74 -1.44
N LYS A 178 -11.55 -14.94 -1.39
CA LYS A 178 -13.01 -15.10 -1.57
C LYS A 178 -13.84 -14.38 -0.50
N ALA A 179 -13.26 -14.17 0.68
CA ALA A 179 -13.89 -13.46 1.80
C ALA A 179 -12.84 -12.62 2.53
N PRO A 180 -13.21 -11.52 3.21
CA PRO A 180 -12.27 -10.69 3.97
C PRO A 180 -11.55 -11.50 5.05
N VAL A 181 -10.22 -11.42 5.09
CA VAL A 181 -9.38 -12.13 6.08
C VAL A 181 -8.68 -11.11 6.95
N ILE A 182 -9.11 -10.97 8.19
CA ILE A 182 -8.51 -10.04 9.14
C ILE A 182 -7.29 -10.69 9.77
N LEU A 183 -6.12 -10.12 9.51
CA LEU A 183 -4.83 -10.59 9.97
C LEU A 183 -4.04 -9.42 10.56
N THR A 184 -4.09 -9.27 11.87
CA THR A 184 -3.28 -8.27 12.58
C THR A 184 -1.91 -8.84 12.92
N SER A 185 -0.85 -8.05 12.70
CA SER A 185 0.49 -8.33 13.22
C SER A 185 0.65 -7.65 14.58
N ARG A 186 1.05 -8.40 15.60
CA ARG A 186 1.45 -7.89 16.91
C ARG A 186 2.95 -7.85 17.03
#